data_b6eed7aea3ef62e82a67b6c6ac5bb2c3
#
_entry.id   b6eed7aea3ef62e82a67b6c6ac5bb2c3
#
_cell.length_a   1.000
_cell.length_b   1.000
_cell.length_c   1.000
_cell.angle_alpha   90.00
_cell.angle_beta   90.00
_cell.angle_gamma   90.00
#
_symmetry.space_group_name_H-M   'P 1'
#
loop_
_entity.id
_entity.type
_entity.pdbx_description
1 polymer ?
#
loop_
_entity_poly.entity_id
_entity_poly.type
_entity_poly.pdbx_seq_one_letter_code
_entity_poly.pdbx_strand_id
1 'polypeptide(L)'
;MVRKGEKIMGQLDGVTVFRIGGEDYTRKDLMKMEPVCLRALFRERVHHTIEVEIYPILLGRKKMPRNFGLQAELILDVWKSRGFSDEGEDFQWGKQYIDLAKKMRAGKKVKLDESLPPAFTKKEMQVVRKLIWDRRSVRDWIADKPVPEEMIEQILEAGRAAPTGCNLDIIRFVVIKDPKKAKMVWSDIPTPMNQCVLIVICYDTRVYKTVGHDKLVPHNMLFDCAAAADHMCLMAHALGLGAVWLSCTKKTAENFRKKYGLPRYIKQALHIAFGWGAIGSVKSSRMPLSEMML
;
A
#
# COMPACT_ATOMS: atom_id res chain seq x y z
N MET A 1 -21.63 26.62 -31.12
CA MET A 1 -20.54 25.66 -30.74
C MET A 1 -20.35 25.76 -29.25
N VAL A 2 -21.04 24.94 -28.44
CA VAL A 2 -20.86 24.86 -27.00
C VAL A 2 -19.51 24.17 -26.73
N ARG A 3 -18.62 24.83 -25.99
CA ARG A 3 -17.27 24.34 -25.71
C ARG A 3 -17.34 22.99 -24.99
N LYS A 4 -16.55 22.01 -25.42
CA LYS A 4 -16.49 20.65 -24.86
C LYS A 4 -16.30 20.59 -23.32
N GLY A 5 -15.90 21.69 -22.67
CA GLY A 5 -15.73 21.82 -21.23
C GLY A 5 -17.03 22.08 -20.44
N GLU A 6 -18.01 22.75 -21.03
CA GLU A 6 -19.25 23.12 -20.30
C GLU A 6 -20.20 21.93 -20.10
N LYS A 7 -20.15 20.92 -21.00
CA LYS A 7 -20.98 19.71 -20.86
C LYS A 7 -20.52 18.77 -19.74
N ILE A 8 -19.25 18.88 -19.29
CA ILE A 8 -18.68 18.04 -18.24
C ILE A 8 -19.04 18.61 -16.85
N MET A 9 -19.08 19.94 -16.68
CA MET A 9 -19.45 20.57 -15.41
C MET A 9 -20.89 20.22 -14.99
N GLY A 10 -21.86 20.29 -15.90
CA GLY A 10 -23.25 19.94 -15.58
C GLY A 10 -23.48 18.48 -15.21
N GLN A 11 -22.58 17.57 -15.53
CA GLN A 11 -22.70 16.14 -15.20
C GLN A 11 -22.17 15.82 -13.77
N LEU A 12 -21.33 16.68 -13.20
CA LEU A 12 -20.78 16.54 -11.85
C LEU A 12 -21.51 17.40 -10.80
N ASP A 13 -22.44 18.24 -11.25
CA ASP A 13 -23.24 19.08 -10.34
C ASP A 13 -24.14 18.20 -9.46
N GLY A 14 -24.09 18.44 -8.14
CA GLY A 14 -24.83 17.66 -7.15
C GLY A 14 -24.27 16.26 -6.85
N VAL A 15 -23.18 15.85 -7.47
CA VAL A 15 -22.46 14.61 -7.12
C VAL A 15 -21.80 14.78 -5.76
N THR A 16 -22.04 13.84 -4.85
CA THR A 16 -21.32 13.71 -3.58
C THR A 16 -20.47 12.44 -3.60
N VAL A 17 -19.44 12.40 -2.74
CA VAL A 17 -18.58 11.24 -2.58
C VAL A 17 -18.89 10.54 -1.28
N PHE A 18 -19.32 9.29 -1.38
CA PHE A 18 -19.72 8.46 -0.26
C PHE A 18 -18.59 8.27 0.76
N ARG A 19 -18.95 8.34 2.04
CA ARG A 19 -18.09 8.04 3.17
C ARG A 19 -18.76 7.08 4.13
N ILE A 20 -18.09 5.99 4.48
CA ILE A 20 -18.62 5.00 5.43
C ILE A 20 -18.74 5.63 6.84
N GLY A 21 -19.94 5.51 7.41
CA GLY A 21 -20.20 5.96 8.80
C GLY A 21 -20.06 7.45 9.05
N GLY A 22 -20.21 8.28 8.01
CA GLY A 22 -20.17 9.74 8.07
C GLY A 22 -21.03 10.38 6.99
N GLU A 23 -21.02 11.70 6.93
CA GLU A 23 -21.65 12.44 5.85
C GLU A 23 -20.82 12.33 4.57
N ASP A 24 -21.49 12.30 3.42
CA ASP A 24 -20.83 12.32 2.12
C ASP A 24 -20.06 13.63 1.91
N TYR A 25 -18.96 13.55 1.20
CA TYR A 25 -18.17 14.72 0.84
C TYR A 25 -18.79 15.44 -0.36
N THR A 26 -19.05 16.73 -0.19
CA THR A 26 -19.40 17.63 -1.28
C THR A 26 -18.15 18.08 -2.02
N ARG A 27 -18.31 18.66 -3.21
CA ARG A 27 -17.20 19.33 -3.92
C ARG A 27 -16.45 20.35 -3.06
N LYS A 28 -17.17 21.11 -2.22
CA LYS A 28 -16.59 22.09 -1.29
C LYS A 28 -15.67 21.46 -0.26
N ASP A 29 -16.04 20.27 0.25
CA ASP A 29 -15.24 19.52 1.22
C ASP A 29 -13.99 18.96 0.56
N LEU A 30 -14.10 18.41 -0.65
CA LEU A 30 -12.98 17.91 -1.44
C LEU A 30 -11.96 19.02 -1.78
N MET A 31 -12.44 20.22 -2.07
CA MET A 31 -11.57 21.40 -2.34
C MET A 31 -10.70 21.79 -1.14
N LYS A 32 -11.12 21.46 0.09
CA LYS A 32 -10.39 21.77 1.33
C LYS A 32 -9.58 20.60 1.87
N MET A 33 -9.81 19.39 1.34
CA MET A 33 -9.20 18.16 1.83
C MET A 33 -7.68 18.15 1.64
N GLU A 34 -6.94 17.60 2.59
CA GLU A 34 -5.49 17.42 2.43
C GLU A 34 -5.17 16.55 1.19
N PRO A 35 -4.11 16.88 0.43
CA PRO A 35 -3.81 16.16 -0.82
C PRO A 35 -3.69 14.64 -0.63
N VAL A 36 -3.05 14.18 0.44
CA VAL A 36 -2.91 12.75 0.74
C VAL A 36 -4.27 12.07 0.96
N CYS A 37 -5.20 12.76 1.61
CA CYS A 37 -6.56 12.26 1.84
C CYS A 37 -7.38 12.24 0.55
N LEU A 38 -7.28 13.29 -0.25
CA LEU A 38 -7.97 13.39 -1.55
C LEU A 38 -7.48 12.30 -2.53
N ARG A 39 -6.15 12.05 -2.57
CA ARG A 39 -5.55 10.98 -3.38
C ARG A 39 -6.00 9.60 -2.92
N ALA A 40 -6.04 9.35 -1.61
CA ALA A 40 -6.54 8.10 -1.05
C ALA A 40 -8.01 7.87 -1.38
N LEU A 41 -8.84 8.91 -1.25
CA LEU A 41 -10.26 8.85 -1.61
C LEU A 41 -10.45 8.61 -3.11
N PHE A 42 -9.61 9.19 -3.97
CA PHE A 42 -9.60 8.92 -5.40
C PHE A 42 -9.39 7.43 -5.68
N ARG A 43 -8.31 6.85 -5.13
CA ARG A 43 -7.97 5.43 -5.33
C ARG A 43 -9.10 4.51 -4.85
N GLU A 44 -9.62 4.78 -3.67
CA GLU A 44 -10.69 3.99 -3.07
C GLU A 44 -11.98 4.07 -3.90
N ARG A 45 -12.35 5.24 -4.40
CA ARG A 45 -13.55 5.39 -5.25
C ARG A 45 -13.37 4.77 -6.63
N VAL A 46 -12.19 4.82 -7.22
CA VAL A 46 -11.89 4.07 -8.44
C VAL A 46 -12.03 2.57 -8.19
N HIS A 47 -11.40 2.06 -7.13
CA HIS A 47 -11.44 0.65 -6.77
C HIS A 47 -12.87 0.15 -6.52
N HIS A 48 -13.58 0.73 -5.55
CA HIS A 48 -14.89 0.23 -5.16
C HIS A 48 -16.04 0.58 -6.10
N THR A 49 -15.97 1.69 -6.84
CA THR A 49 -17.11 2.11 -7.65
C THR A 49 -16.94 1.82 -9.14
N ILE A 50 -15.75 1.43 -9.58
CA ILE A 50 -15.51 1.10 -10.99
C ILE A 50 -14.84 -0.27 -11.12
N GLU A 51 -13.64 -0.45 -10.59
CA GLU A 51 -12.83 -1.65 -10.81
C GLU A 51 -13.54 -2.93 -10.35
N VAL A 52 -14.03 -2.96 -9.11
CA VAL A 52 -14.76 -4.12 -8.55
C VAL A 52 -16.12 -4.33 -9.22
N GLU A 53 -16.74 -3.26 -9.71
CA GLU A 53 -18.10 -3.28 -10.25
C GLU A 53 -18.18 -3.56 -11.76
N ILE A 54 -17.11 -3.25 -12.50
CA ILE A 54 -17.15 -3.28 -13.96
C ILE A 54 -17.39 -4.69 -14.52
N TYR A 55 -16.76 -5.72 -13.95
CA TYR A 55 -16.89 -7.10 -14.40
C TYR A 55 -18.31 -7.66 -14.18
N PRO A 56 -18.91 -7.59 -12.98
CA PRO A 56 -20.31 -7.98 -12.79
C PRO A 56 -21.27 -7.28 -13.74
N ILE A 57 -21.04 -6.00 -14.06
CA ILE A 57 -21.87 -5.25 -15.00
C ILE A 57 -21.71 -5.78 -16.42
N LEU A 58 -20.47 -5.96 -16.91
CA LEU A 58 -20.19 -6.46 -18.26
C LEU A 58 -20.70 -7.89 -18.48
N LEU A 59 -20.66 -8.72 -17.43
CA LEU A 59 -21.19 -10.08 -17.45
C LEU A 59 -22.72 -10.15 -17.27
N GLY A 60 -23.40 -9.01 -17.18
CA GLY A 60 -24.86 -8.96 -16.98
C GLY A 60 -25.35 -9.42 -15.61
N ARG A 61 -24.43 -9.61 -14.65
CA ARG A 61 -24.74 -10.03 -13.27
C ARG A 61 -25.22 -8.88 -12.39
N LYS A 62 -24.91 -7.65 -12.78
CA LYS A 62 -25.26 -6.43 -12.06
C LYS A 62 -25.71 -5.35 -13.04
N LYS A 63 -26.77 -4.60 -12.68
CA LYS A 63 -27.22 -3.44 -13.43
C LYS A 63 -26.28 -2.27 -13.18
N MET A 64 -25.82 -1.61 -14.24
CA MET A 64 -24.98 -0.43 -14.13
C MET A 64 -25.74 0.73 -13.45
N PRO A 65 -25.19 1.32 -12.38
CA PRO A 65 -25.77 2.52 -11.75
C PRO A 65 -25.72 3.72 -12.72
N ARG A 66 -26.71 4.63 -12.62
CA ARG A 66 -26.70 5.87 -13.44
C ARG A 66 -25.47 6.75 -13.18
N ASN A 67 -24.96 6.75 -11.95
CA ASN A 67 -23.80 7.51 -11.50
C ASN A 67 -22.47 6.72 -11.54
N PHE A 68 -22.43 5.62 -12.31
CA PHE A 68 -21.26 4.75 -12.41
C PHE A 68 -19.96 5.54 -12.70
N GLY A 69 -19.02 5.55 -11.75
CA GLY A 69 -17.73 6.24 -11.85
C GLY A 69 -17.77 7.77 -11.63
N LEU A 70 -18.93 8.41 -11.43
CA LEU A 70 -18.99 9.88 -11.25
C LEU A 70 -18.28 10.36 -10.00
N GLN A 71 -18.24 9.58 -8.92
CA GLN A 71 -17.53 9.96 -7.70
C GLN A 71 -16.02 10.09 -7.95
N ALA A 72 -15.41 9.09 -8.59
CA ALA A 72 -14.00 9.13 -8.96
C ALA A 72 -13.70 10.27 -9.94
N GLU A 73 -14.61 10.52 -10.89
CA GLU A 73 -14.50 11.61 -11.85
C GLU A 73 -14.52 12.98 -11.17
N LEU A 74 -15.41 13.19 -10.19
CA LEU A 74 -15.47 14.41 -9.39
C LEU A 74 -14.18 14.65 -8.62
N ILE A 75 -13.63 13.61 -7.99
CA ILE A 75 -12.38 13.74 -7.21
C ILE A 75 -11.22 14.11 -8.14
N LEU A 76 -11.12 13.48 -9.30
CA LEU A 76 -10.09 13.79 -10.29
C LEU A 76 -10.21 15.24 -10.80
N ASP A 77 -11.43 15.71 -11.04
CA ASP A 77 -11.70 17.07 -11.46
C ASP A 77 -11.29 18.09 -10.37
N VAL A 78 -11.61 17.82 -9.11
CA VAL A 78 -11.16 18.62 -7.97
C VAL A 78 -9.64 18.61 -7.84
N TRP A 79 -8.99 17.46 -7.99
CA TRP A 79 -7.54 17.32 -7.95
C TRP A 79 -6.86 18.25 -8.98
N LYS A 80 -7.34 18.20 -10.22
CA LYS A 80 -6.85 19.07 -11.30
C LYS A 80 -7.16 20.54 -11.08
N SER A 81 -8.36 20.86 -10.60
CA SER A 81 -8.77 22.25 -10.29
C SER A 81 -7.87 22.90 -9.23
N ARG A 82 -7.24 22.09 -8.37
CA ARG A 82 -6.28 22.54 -7.35
C ARG A 82 -4.84 22.62 -7.86
N GLY A 83 -4.60 22.34 -9.15
CA GLY A 83 -3.27 22.41 -9.77
C GLY A 83 -2.33 21.28 -9.39
N PHE A 84 -2.83 20.14 -8.86
CA PHE A 84 -2.01 19.00 -8.54
C PHE A 84 -1.71 18.15 -9.77
N SER A 85 -0.48 17.62 -9.87
CA SER A 85 -0.10 16.70 -10.95
C SER A 85 -0.86 15.39 -10.84
N ASP A 86 -1.35 14.89 -11.99
CA ASP A 86 -2.04 13.61 -12.15
C ASP A 86 -1.24 12.62 -13.01
N GLU A 87 0.08 12.76 -13.02
CA GLU A 87 0.99 11.92 -13.82
C GLU A 87 1.40 10.61 -13.12
N GLY A 88 1.12 10.47 -11.82
CA GLY A 88 1.43 9.27 -11.06
C GLY A 88 0.74 8.02 -11.61
N GLU A 89 1.36 6.84 -11.43
CA GLU A 89 0.85 5.54 -11.90
C GLU A 89 -0.59 5.26 -11.44
N ASP A 90 -0.91 5.61 -10.20
CA ASP A 90 -2.26 5.47 -9.63
C ASP A 90 -3.29 6.39 -10.30
N PHE A 91 -2.88 7.58 -10.72
CA PHE A 91 -3.77 8.45 -11.51
C PHE A 91 -3.94 7.94 -12.93
N GLN A 92 -2.91 7.38 -13.56
CA GLN A 92 -3.02 6.76 -14.89
C GLN A 92 -3.97 5.56 -14.83
N TRP A 93 -3.80 4.69 -13.84
CA TRP A 93 -4.72 3.59 -13.57
C TRP A 93 -6.17 4.09 -13.37
N GLY A 94 -6.38 5.08 -12.51
CA GLY A 94 -7.72 5.61 -12.24
C GLY A 94 -8.35 6.29 -13.45
N LYS A 95 -7.58 7.01 -14.26
CA LYS A 95 -8.06 7.62 -15.52
C LYS A 95 -8.53 6.58 -16.53
N GLN A 96 -7.84 5.44 -16.63
CA GLN A 96 -8.28 4.33 -17.50
C GLN A 96 -9.67 3.82 -17.09
N TYR A 97 -9.89 3.56 -15.80
CA TYR A 97 -11.19 3.12 -15.28
C TYR A 97 -12.29 4.18 -15.44
N ILE A 98 -11.98 5.45 -15.21
CA ILE A 98 -12.92 6.56 -15.44
C ILE A 98 -13.31 6.64 -16.93
N ASP A 99 -12.37 6.46 -17.86
CA ASP A 99 -12.67 6.46 -19.30
C ASP A 99 -13.57 5.29 -19.68
N LEU A 100 -13.31 4.10 -19.14
CA LEU A 100 -14.20 2.94 -19.31
C LEU A 100 -15.61 3.23 -18.79
N ALA A 101 -15.73 3.77 -17.58
CA ALA A 101 -17.02 4.12 -17.00
C ALA A 101 -17.78 5.18 -17.86
N LYS A 102 -17.07 6.17 -18.38
CA LYS A 102 -17.65 7.16 -19.33
C LYS A 102 -18.17 6.51 -20.60
N LYS A 103 -17.41 5.61 -21.20
CA LYS A 103 -17.81 4.86 -22.40
C LYS A 103 -19.07 4.05 -22.13
N MET A 104 -19.12 3.35 -21.01
CA MET A 104 -20.27 2.53 -20.62
C MET A 104 -21.53 3.38 -20.36
N ARG A 105 -21.41 4.51 -19.64
CA ARG A 105 -22.54 5.45 -19.45
C ARG A 105 -23.07 6.02 -20.78
N ALA A 106 -22.19 6.15 -21.77
CA ALA A 106 -22.56 6.55 -23.12
C ALA A 106 -23.12 5.42 -23.99
N GLY A 107 -23.36 4.23 -23.43
CA GLY A 107 -23.87 3.06 -24.16
C GLY A 107 -22.88 2.43 -25.14
N LYS A 108 -21.59 2.76 -25.05
CA LYS A 108 -20.55 2.17 -25.89
C LYS A 108 -20.17 0.80 -25.37
N LYS A 109 -19.93 -0.14 -26.29
CA LYS A 109 -19.34 -1.44 -25.93
C LYS A 109 -17.91 -1.24 -25.42
N VAL A 110 -17.59 -1.86 -24.31
CA VAL A 110 -16.27 -1.85 -23.68
C VAL A 110 -15.78 -3.29 -23.61
N LYS A 111 -14.51 -3.49 -23.92
CA LYS A 111 -13.81 -4.76 -23.75
C LYS A 111 -12.69 -4.51 -22.74
N LEU A 112 -12.58 -5.38 -21.74
CA LEU A 112 -11.45 -5.40 -20.82
C LEU A 112 -10.44 -6.43 -21.30
N ASP A 113 -9.18 -6.20 -21.03
CA ASP A 113 -8.16 -7.22 -21.13
C ASP A 113 -8.26 -8.11 -19.88
N GLU A 114 -8.80 -9.32 -20.07
CA GLU A 114 -9.06 -10.29 -19.02
C GLU A 114 -7.95 -11.36 -18.94
N SER A 115 -6.84 -11.14 -19.64
CA SER A 115 -5.73 -12.09 -19.65
C SER A 115 -5.11 -12.17 -18.25
N LEU A 116 -5.19 -13.37 -17.67
CA LEU A 116 -4.45 -13.67 -16.45
C LEU A 116 -2.96 -13.86 -16.79
N PRO A 117 -2.05 -13.46 -15.90
CA PRO A 117 -0.65 -13.81 -16.06
C PRO A 117 -0.50 -15.33 -16.23
N PRO A 118 0.42 -15.80 -17.07
CA PRO A 118 0.65 -17.23 -17.23
C PRO A 118 1.10 -17.86 -15.91
N ALA A 119 0.70 -19.10 -15.69
CA ALA A 119 1.17 -19.86 -14.54
C ALA A 119 2.70 -20.05 -14.61
N PHE A 120 3.33 -20.07 -13.48
CA PHE A 120 4.76 -20.30 -13.37
C PHE A 120 5.14 -21.73 -13.87
N THR A 121 6.26 -21.83 -14.54
CA THR A 121 6.86 -23.10 -14.91
C THR A 121 7.32 -23.88 -13.68
N LYS A 122 7.54 -25.17 -13.81
CA LYS A 122 8.07 -26.02 -12.72
C LYS A 122 9.38 -25.46 -12.12
N LYS A 123 10.25 -24.89 -12.97
CA LYS A 123 11.53 -24.32 -12.54
C LYS A 123 11.31 -23.04 -11.71
N GLU A 124 10.43 -22.17 -12.15
CA GLU A 124 10.06 -20.95 -11.40
C GLU A 124 9.37 -21.28 -10.07
N MET A 125 8.48 -22.28 -10.06
CA MET A 125 7.86 -22.77 -8.82
C MET A 125 8.90 -23.29 -7.81
N GLN A 126 10.01 -23.90 -8.27
CA GLN A 126 11.11 -24.32 -7.38
C GLN A 126 11.81 -23.09 -6.77
N VAL A 127 12.01 -22.00 -7.55
CA VAL A 127 12.58 -20.74 -7.04
C VAL A 127 11.66 -20.12 -5.99
N VAL A 128 10.36 -20.06 -6.26
CA VAL A 128 9.36 -19.55 -5.30
C VAL A 128 9.37 -20.36 -4.00
N ARG A 129 9.40 -21.68 -4.09
CA ARG A 129 9.49 -22.57 -2.90
C ARG A 129 10.77 -22.28 -2.11
N LYS A 130 11.92 -22.19 -2.78
CA LYS A 130 13.19 -21.87 -2.14
C LYS A 130 13.15 -20.52 -1.45
N LEU A 131 12.61 -19.50 -2.11
CA LEU A 131 12.45 -18.16 -1.56
C LEU A 131 11.67 -18.17 -0.22
N ILE A 132 10.54 -18.85 -0.20
CA ILE A 132 9.66 -18.91 0.99
C ILE A 132 10.27 -19.79 2.10
N TRP A 133 10.77 -20.98 1.74
CA TRP A 133 11.17 -21.97 2.74
C TRP A 133 12.60 -21.83 3.24
N ASP A 134 13.50 -21.19 2.48
CA ASP A 134 14.90 -21.06 2.87
C ASP A 134 15.21 -19.77 3.61
N ARG A 135 14.31 -18.78 3.58
CA ARG A 135 14.47 -17.54 4.36
C ARG A 135 14.62 -17.85 5.85
N ARG A 136 15.54 -17.13 6.49
CA ARG A 136 15.81 -17.19 7.93
C ARG A 136 15.73 -15.80 8.55
N SER A 137 15.45 -15.75 9.84
CA SER A 137 15.61 -14.53 10.65
C SER A 137 17.06 -14.40 11.06
N VAL A 138 17.80 -13.55 10.36
CA VAL A 138 19.20 -13.23 10.65
C VAL A 138 19.25 -12.01 11.57
N ARG A 139 20.03 -12.10 12.65
CA ARG A 139 20.13 -11.07 13.70
C ARG A 139 21.54 -10.58 13.96
N ASP A 140 22.51 -11.10 13.21
CA ASP A 140 23.90 -10.68 13.27
C ASP A 140 24.44 -10.45 11.85
N TRP A 141 25.10 -9.34 11.63
CA TRP A 141 25.53 -8.88 10.32
C TRP A 141 27.03 -8.58 10.30
N ILE A 142 27.63 -8.71 9.12
CA ILE A 142 29.04 -8.42 8.91
C ILE A 142 29.26 -6.92 9.12
N ALA A 143 30.14 -6.57 10.06
CA ALA A 143 30.57 -5.21 10.29
C ALA A 143 31.29 -4.66 9.03
N ASP A 144 31.18 -3.35 8.83
CA ASP A 144 31.87 -2.62 7.76
C ASP A 144 31.57 -3.07 6.32
N LYS A 145 30.46 -3.81 6.13
CA LYS A 145 29.95 -4.20 4.82
C LYS A 145 28.60 -3.52 4.54
N PRO A 146 28.60 -2.32 3.97
CA PRO A 146 27.37 -1.59 3.71
C PRO A 146 26.49 -2.31 2.68
N VAL A 147 25.17 -2.14 2.80
CA VAL A 147 24.21 -2.59 1.80
C VAL A 147 24.16 -1.54 0.69
N PRO A 148 24.32 -1.92 -0.59
CA PRO A 148 24.19 -1.00 -1.72
C PRO A 148 22.82 -0.33 -1.77
N GLU A 149 22.76 0.93 -2.19
CA GLU A 149 21.52 1.69 -2.28
C GLU A 149 20.49 1.03 -3.18
N GLU A 150 20.92 0.52 -4.32
CA GLU A 150 20.07 -0.21 -5.26
C GLU A 150 19.35 -1.41 -4.62
N MET A 151 20.01 -2.15 -3.73
CA MET A 151 19.38 -3.25 -3.01
C MET A 151 18.35 -2.74 -1.99
N ILE A 152 18.62 -1.60 -1.34
CA ILE A 152 17.67 -0.96 -0.43
C ILE A 152 16.42 -0.53 -1.20
N GLU A 153 16.60 0.07 -2.37
CA GLU A 153 15.47 0.48 -3.24
C GLU A 153 14.64 -0.72 -3.71
N GLN A 154 15.26 -1.82 -4.13
CA GLN A 154 14.55 -3.05 -4.51
C GLN A 154 13.74 -3.61 -3.35
N ILE A 155 14.24 -3.55 -2.11
CA ILE A 155 13.50 -3.97 -0.91
C ILE A 155 12.31 -3.04 -0.64
N LEU A 156 12.48 -1.73 -0.78
CA LEU A 156 11.40 -0.75 -0.63
C LEU A 156 10.31 -0.95 -1.69
N GLU A 157 10.71 -1.19 -2.95
CA GLU A 157 9.78 -1.48 -4.05
C GLU A 157 8.99 -2.77 -3.82
N ALA A 158 9.63 -3.82 -3.27
CA ALA A 158 8.92 -5.04 -2.89
C ALA A 158 7.85 -4.74 -1.81
N GLY A 159 8.17 -3.90 -0.83
CA GLY A 159 7.21 -3.44 0.17
C GLY A 159 6.08 -2.59 -0.43
N ARG A 160 6.39 -1.73 -1.41
CA ARG A 160 5.41 -0.93 -2.15
C ARG A 160 4.45 -1.80 -2.97
N ALA A 161 4.93 -2.91 -3.51
CA ALA A 161 4.14 -3.85 -4.31
C ALA A 161 3.22 -4.76 -3.48
N ALA A 162 3.31 -4.73 -2.15
CA ALA A 162 2.44 -5.54 -1.30
C ALA A 162 0.96 -5.13 -1.43
N PRO A 163 0.02 -6.07 -1.31
CA PRO A 163 -1.40 -5.75 -1.32
C PRO A 163 -1.75 -4.85 -0.14
N THR A 164 -2.60 -3.86 -0.38
CA THR A 164 -3.14 -2.98 0.67
C THR A 164 -4.66 -2.99 0.65
N GLY A 165 -5.29 -2.88 1.82
CA GLY A 165 -6.74 -2.82 1.92
C GLY A 165 -7.31 -1.71 1.06
N CYS A 166 -8.25 -2.07 0.17
CA CYS A 166 -8.93 -1.13 -0.73
C CYS A 166 -7.99 -0.30 -1.62
N ASN A 167 -6.78 -0.79 -1.87
CA ASN A 167 -5.76 -0.11 -2.68
C ASN A 167 -5.38 1.28 -2.15
N LEU A 168 -5.31 1.46 -0.83
CA LEU A 168 -5.23 2.79 -0.19
C LEU A 168 -3.81 3.35 0.00
N ASP A 169 -2.75 2.56 -0.15
CA ASP A 169 -1.34 2.99 -0.01
C ASP A 169 -1.06 3.81 1.26
N ILE A 170 -1.42 3.25 2.40
CA ILE A 170 -1.24 3.91 3.70
C ILE A 170 0.20 3.89 4.21
N ILE A 171 1.03 3.01 3.64
CA ILE A 171 2.36 2.68 4.17
C ILE A 171 3.32 3.86 4.00
N ARG A 172 4.16 4.08 5.01
CA ARG A 172 5.24 5.05 4.99
C ARG A 172 6.51 4.39 5.54
N PHE A 173 7.62 4.55 4.86
CA PHE A 173 8.90 3.99 5.25
C PHE A 173 9.81 5.06 5.84
N VAL A 174 10.50 4.72 6.95
CA VAL A 174 11.63 5.48 7.46
C VAL A 174 12.87 4.61 7.40
N VAL A 175 13.81 4.96 6.53
CA VAL A 175 15.05 4.21 6.31
C VAL A 175 16.14 4.77 7.20
N ILE A 176 16.78 3.92 7.99
CA ILE A 176 17.84 4.27 8.93
C ILE A 176 19.08 3.43 8.61
N LYS A 177 20.12 4.09 8.06
CA LYS A 177 21.37 3.47 7.68
C LYS A 177 22.48 3.65 8.73
N ASP A 178 22.31 4.62 9.63
CA ASP A 178 23.26 4.91 10.70
C ASP A 178 23.01 3.94 11.87
N PRO A 179 23.98 3.06 12.22
CA PRO A 179 23.83 2.09 13.32
C PRO A 179 23.55 2.75 14.68
N LYS A 180 24.11 3.94 14.94
CA LYS A 180 23.86 4.69 16.18
C LYS A 180 22.39 5.14 16.26
N LYS A 181 21.82 5.61 15.15
CA LYS A 181 20.42 5.99 15.07
C LYS A 181 19.50 4.77 15.15
N ALA A 182 19.86 3.67 14.49
CA ALA A 182 19.13 2.41 14.57
C ALA A 182 19.06 1.88 16.01
N LYS A 183 20.17 1.85 16.73
CA LYS A 183 20.23 1.44 18.15
C LYS A 183 19.31 2.29 19.05
N MET A 184 19.10 3.55 18.71
CA MET A 184 18.22 4.43 19.47
C MET A 184 16.72 4.17 19.26
N VAL A 185 16.34 3.52 18.17
CA VAL A 185 14.96 3.10 17.90
C VAL A 185 14.62 1.82 18.69
N TRP A 186 15.63 1.05 19.03
CA TRP A 186 15.56 -0.32 19.56
C TRP A 186 15.89 -0.48 21.04
N SER A 187 15.69 0.54 21.82
CA SER A 187 16.10 0.53 23.23
C SER A 187 15.53 -0.64 24.08
N ASP A 188 14.49 -1.32 23.56
CA ASP A 188 13.79 -2.37 24.32
C ASP A 188 14.10 -3.81 23.83
N ILE A 189 14.94 -4.00 22.81
CA ILE A 189 15.26 -5.33 22.28
C ILE A 189 16.78 -5.57 22.34
N PRO A 190 17.23 -6.60 23.06
CA PRO A 190 18.64 -6.92 23.21
C PRO A 190 19.20 -7.63 21.95
N THR A 191 19.19 -6.97 20.82
CA THR A 191 19.76 -7.50 19.58
C THR A 191 20.92 -6.59 19.17
N PRO A 192 22.13 -7.10 18.95
CA PRO A 192 23.23 -6.31 18.44
C PRO A 192 22.85 -5.77 17.07
N MET A 193 22.79 -4.44 16.96
CA MET A 193 22.48 -3.72 15.72
C MET A 193 23.79 -3.25 15.08
N ASN A 194 24.65 -4.21 14.75
CA ASN A 194 25.87 -3.92 14.04
C ASN A 194 25.62 -3.92 12.52
N GLN A 195 25.92 -2.81 11.87
CA GLN A 195 26.01 -2.69 10.40
C GLN A 195 24.79 -3.20 9.60
N CYS A 196 23.58 -2.99 10.11
CA CYS A 196 22.36 -3.27 9.36
C CYS A 196 21.63 -1.98 8.93
N VAL A 197 20.82 -2.11 7.89
CA VAL A 197 19.81 -1.13 7.54
C VAL A 197 18.53 -1.47 8.29
N LEU A 198 17.95 -0.45 8.94
CA LEU A 198 16.66 -0.57 9.60
C LEU A 198 15.60 0.18 8.80
N ILE A 199 14.53 -0.49 8.42
CA ILE A 199 13.36 0.18 7.84
C ILE A 199 12.22 0.09 8.85
N VAL A 200 11.77 1.25 9.31
CA VAL A 200 10.59 1.38 10.15
C VAL A 200 9.37 1.53 9.25
N ILE A 201 8.44 0.59 9.36
CA ILE A 201 7.21 0.57 8.58
C ILE A 201 6.11 1.24 9.41
N CYS A 202 5.63 2.34 8.87
CA CYS A 202 4.61 3.19 9.46
C CYS A 202 3.36 3.21 8.58
N TYR A 203 2.25 3.67 9.13
CA TYR A 203 1.02 3.93 8.39
C TYR A 203 0.43 5.29 8.73
N ASP A 204 -0.21 5.91 7.73
CA ASP A 204 -0.88 7.19 7.85
C ASP A 204 -2.37 6.97 8.18
N THR A 205 -2.76 7.26 9.41
CA THR A 205 -4.14 7.05 9.88
C THR A 205 -5.17 7.95 9.22
N ARG A 206 -4.76 9.06 8.60
CA ARG A 206 -5.68 9.98 7.90
C ARG A 206 -6.36 9.29 6.72
N VAL A 207 -5.63 8.41 6.03
CA VAL A 207 -6.09 7.70 4.83
C VAL A 207 -7.34 6.88 5.15
N TYR A 208 -7.27 5.99 6.13
CA TYR A 208 -8.41 5.15 6.54
C TYR A 208 -9.57 5.97 7.13
N LYS A 209 -9.26 7.04 7.88
CA LYS A 209 -10.28 7.96 8.42
C LYS A 209 -11.06 8.67 7.33
N THR A 210 -10.39 9.07 6.25
CA THR A 210 -11.03 9.76 5.13
C THR A 210 -12.13 8.92 4.49
N VAL A 211 -11.88 7.63 4.33
CA VAL A 211 -12.87 6.71 3.72
C VAL A 211 -13.80 6.04 4.74
N GLY A 212 -13.57 6.23 6.04
CA GLY A 212 -14.37 5.64 7.12
C GLY A 212 -14.00 4.21 7.49
N HIS A 213 -12.94 3.65 6.90
CA HIS A 213 -12.50 2.27 7.14
C HIS A 213 -11.82 2.07 8.49
N ASP A 214 -11.37 3.13 9.14
CA ASP A 214 -10.78 3.08 10.48
C ASP A 214 -11.73 2.53 11.55
N LYS A 215 -13.04 2.65 11.33
CA LYS A 215 -14.09 2.09 12.21
C LYS A 215 -14.54 0.69 11.76
N LEU A 216 -14.55 0.43 10.46
CA LEU A 216 -15.05 -0.81 9.88
C LEU A 216 -14.02 -1.93 9.95
N VAL A 217 -12.79 -1.65 9.58
CA VAL A 217 -11.69 -2.63 9.47
C VAL A 217 -10.38 -2.08 10.04
N PRO A 218 -10.35 -1.70 11.34
CA PRO A 218 -9.20 -1.00 11.95
C PRO A 218 -7.90 -1.81 11.90
N HIS A 219 -7.98 -3.14 11.78
CA HIS A 219 -6.82 -4.04 11.75
C HIS A 219 -6.10 -4.02 10.40
N ASN A 220 -6.79 -3.66 9.31
CA ASN A 220 -6.20 -3.68 7.96
C ASN A 220 -4.93 -2.83 7.86
N MET A 221 -4.86 -1.70 8.59
CA MET A 221 -3.65 -0.87 8.61
C MET A 221 -2.40 -1.63 9.07
N LEU A 222 -2.55 -2.57 10.00
CA LEU A 222 -1.47 -3.44 10.45
C LEU A 222 -1.22 -4.59 9.49
N PHE A 223 -2.27 -5.14 8.87
CA PHE A 223 -2.15 -6.20 7.86
C PHE A 223 -1.43 -5.71 6.62
N ASP A 224 -1.74 -4.50 6.14
CA ASP A 224 -1.04 -3.86 5.03
C ASP A 224 0.47 -3.73 5.34
N CYS A 225 0.82 -3.23 6.52
CA CYS A 225 2.21 -3.14 6.95
C CYS A 225 2.89 -4.50 7.10
N ALA A 226 2.15 -5.52 7.55
CA ALA A 226 2.65 -6.89 7.69
C ALA A 226 2.94 -7.53 6.32
N ALA A 227 2.04 -7.35 5.35
CA ALA A 227 2.24 -7.82 3.97
C ALA A 227 3.48 -7.17 3.34
N ALA A 228 3.64 -5.85 3.52
CA ALA A 228 4.83 -5.14 3.03
C ALA A 228 6.11 -5.67 3.67
N ALA A 229 6.12 -5.90 4.99
CA ALA A 229 7.28 -6.44 5.68
C ALA A 229 7.67 -7.85 5.20
N ASP A 230 6.70 -8.70 4.92
CA ASP A 230 6.96 -10.04 4.37
C ASP A 230 7.59 -9.96 2.99
N HIS A 231 7.03 -9.18 2.07
CA HIS A 231 7.61 -8.94 0.74
C HIS A 231 9.05 -8.41 0.83
N MET A 232 9.30 -7.45 1.73
CA MET A 232 10.63 -6.89 1.93
C MET A 232 11.62 -7.92 2.48
N CYS A 233 11.20 -8.79 3.41
CA CYS A 233 12.04 -9.87 3.93
C CYS A 233 12.35 -10.93 2.88
N LEU A 234 11.41 -11.25 2.00
CA LEU A 234 11.60 -12.18 0.88
C LEU A 234 12.57 -11.58 -0.14
N MET A 235 12.42 -10.29 -0.48
CA MET A 235 13.33 -9.61 -1.40
C MET A 235 14.74 -9.51 -0.83
N ALA A 236 14.91 -9.17 0.44
CA ALA A 236 16.23 -9.18 1.09
C ALA A 236 16.89 -10.55 1.00
N HIS A 237 16.14 -11.64 1.22
CA HIS A 237 16.64 -13.00 1.07
C HIS A 237 17.02 -13.32 -0.38
N ALA A 238 16.21 -12.92 -1.36
CA ALA A 238 16.50 -13.10 -2.79
C ALA A 238 17.80 -12.40 -3.21
N LEU A 239 18.09 -11.24 -2.61
CA LEU A 239 19.32 -10.46 -2.82
C LEU A 239 20.53 -11.00 -2.04
N GLY A 240 20.41 -12.11 -1.30
CA GLY A 240 21.48 -12.69 -0.50
C GLY A 240 21.74 -11.99 0.82
N LEU A 241 20.84 -11.13 1.26
CA LEU A 241 20.90 -10.44 2.55
C LEU A 241 20.19 -11.26 3.64
N GLY A 242 20.67 -11.11 4.87
CA GLY A 242 20.00 -11.61 6.06
C GLY A 242 19.03 -10.57 6.62
N ALA A 243 17.78 -10.93 6.81
CA ALA A 243 16.75 -10.03 7.34
C ALA A 243 16.05 -10.61 8.56
N VAL A 244 15.51 -9.73 9.39
CA VAL A 244 14.62 -10.09 10.51
C VAL A 244 13.47 -9.09 10.60
N TRP A 245 12.27 -9.61 10.80
CA TRP A 245 11.08 -8.85 11.16
C TRP A 245 10.99 -8.69 12.68
N LEU A 246 10.63 -7.50 13.14
CA LEU A 246 10.62 -7.14 14.54
C LEU A 246 9.39 -6.30 14.87
N SER A 247 8.69 -6.74 15.89
CA SER A 247 7.57 -5.99 16.48
C SER A 247 8.09 -4.83 17.33
N CYS A 248 7.26 -3.85 17.59
CA CYS A 248 7.54 -2.77 18.54
C CYS A 248 6.46 -2.70 19.62
N THR A 249 6.86 -2.29 20.82
CA THR A 249 5.90 -1.96 21.89
C THR A 249 5.27 -0.59 21.63
N LYS A 250 4.12 -0.31 22.23
CA LYS A 250 3.51 1.03 22.19
C LYS A 250 4.47 2.12 22.66
N LYS A 251 5.27 1.84 23.69
CA LYS A 251 6.26 2.76 24.25
C LYS A 251 7.39 3.04 23.22
N THR A 252 7.93 1.98 22.61
CA THR A 252 8.97 2.10 21.57
C THR A 252 8.47 2.90 20.37
N ALA A 253 7.26 2.62 19.90
CA ALA A 253 6.64 3.33 18.79
C ALA A 253 6.43 4.83 19.07
N GLU A 254 5.99 5.18 20.28
CA GLU A 254 5.79 6.57 20.66
C GLU A 254 7.13 7.32 20.85
N ASN A 255 8.14 6.66 21.41
CA ASN A 255 9.50 7.21 21.52
C ASN A 255 10.12 7.47 20.15
N PHE A 256 9.98 6.50 19.23
CA PHE A 256 10.41 6.67 17.84
C PHE A 256 9.72 7.89 17.20
N ARG A 257 8.40 7.94 17.27
CA ARG A 257 7.62 9.05 16.70
C ARG A 257 8.13 10.42 17.18
N LYS A 258 8.31 10.58 18.50
CA LYS A 258 8.81 11.83 19.10
C LYS A 258 10.22 12.18 18.62
N LYS A 259 11.11 11.19 18.62
CA LYS A 259 12.52 11.36 18.28
C LYS A 259 12.74 11.75 16.82
N TYR A 260 11.91 11.20 15.93
CA TYR A 260 11.96 11.51 14.50
C TYR A 260 11.02 12.66 14.09
N GLY A 261 10.40 13.34 15.06
CA GLY A 261 9.51 14.48 14.78
C GLY A 261 8.28 14.13 13.95
N LEU A 262 7.85 12.85 13.96
CA LEU A 262 6.74 12.40 13.13
C LEU A 262 5.41 12.90 13.71
N PRO A 263 4.47 13.35 12.86
CA PRO A 263 3.16 13.82 13.30
C PRO A 263 2.36 12.67 13.94
N ARG A 264 1.36 13.02 14.76
CA ARG A 264 0.55 12.05 15.52
C ARG A 264 -0.24 11.07 14.65
N TYR A 265 -0.54 11.43 13.41
CA TYR A 265 -1.25 10.58 12.47
C TYR A 265 -0.36 9.53 11.78
N ILE A 266 0.97 9.64 11.88
CA ILE A 266 1.90 8.58 11.46
C ILE A 266 2.14 7.65 12.64
N LYS A 267 1.81 6.38 12.45
CA LYS A 267 1.95 5.32 13.46
C LYS A 267 2.95 4.28 12.99
N GLN A 268 3.87 3.90 13.85
CA GLN A 268 4.75 2.75 13.61
C GLN A 268 3.95 1.45 13.79
N ALA A 269 4.05 0.55 12.82
CA ALA A 269 3.49 -0.80 12.90
C ALA A 269 4.54 -1.79 13.39
N LEU A 270 5.66 -1.84 12.70
CA LEU A 270 6.76 -2.78 12.92
C LEU A 270 8.02 -2.26 12.24
N HIS A 271 9.10 -3.02 12.29
CA HIS A 271 10.30 -2.70 11.52
C HIS A 271 11.01 -3.97 11.06
N ILE A 272 11.82 -3.83 10.02
CA ILE A 272 12.72 -4.87 9.54
C ILE A 272 14.15 -4.37 9.63
N ALA A 273 15.05 -5.28 9.96
CA ALA A 273 16.49 -5.04 9.89
C ALA A 273 17.10 -6.02 8.90
N PHE A 274 18.03 -5.57 8.07
CA PHE A 274 18.71 -6.41 7.09
C PHE A 274 20.11 -5.92 6.79
N GLY A 275 20.94 -6.85 6.34
CA GLY A 275 22.33 -6.61 5.97
C GLY A 275 23.00 -7.89 5.50
N TRP A 276 24.30 -7.87 5.32
CA TRP A 276 25.07 -9.07 5.01
C TRP A 276 25.16 -9.95 6.24
N GLY A 277 24.53 -11.13 6.22
CA GLY A 277 24.52 -12.03 7.38
C GLY A 277 25.93 -12.49 7.76
N ALA A 278 26.29 -12.37 9.03
CA ALA A 278 27.57 -12.84 9.58
C ALA A 278 27.49 -14.33 9.94
N ILE A 279 26.34 -14.77 10.44
CA ILE A 279 26.10 -16.14 10.89
C ILE A 279 24.78 -16.63 10.30
N GLY A 280 24.79 -17.85 9.75
CA GLY A 280 23.57 -18.51 9.31
C GLY A 280 22.68 -18.94 10.50
N SER A 281 21.41 -18.65 10.42
CA SER A 281 20.44 -19.09 11.42
C SER A 281 19.92 -20.49 11.12
N VAL A 282 19.68 -21.29 12.16
CA VAL A 282 19.01 -22.59 12.03
C VAL A 282 17.60 -22.39 11.47
N LYS A 283 17.16 -23.33 10.63
CA LYS A 283 15.81 -23.33 10.09
C LYS A 283 14.78 -23.51 11.18
N SER A 284 13.85 -22.58 11.27
CA SER A 284 12.69 -22.72 12.16
C SER A 284 11.81 -23.88 11.71
N SER A 285 11.37 -24.70 12.64
CA SER A 285 10.30 -25.67 12.36
C SER A 285 8.94 -24.99 12.24
N ARG A 286 8.02 -25.69 11.64
CA ARG A 286 6.59 -25.35 11.62
C ARG A 286 5.81 -26.57 12.12
N MET A 287 4.69 -26.35 12.76
CA MET A 287 3.77 -27.43 13.09
C MET A 287 3.24 -28.06 11.80
N PRO A 288 2.80 -29.33 11.84
CA PRO A 288 2.21 -29.98 10.70
C PRO A 288 1.03 -29.20 10.13
N LEU A 289 0.89 -29.17 8.81
CA LEU A 289 -0.22 -28.45 8.16
C LEU A 289 -1.58 -28.97 8.61
N SER A 290 -1.69 -30.29 8.89
CA SER A 290 -2.93 -30.90 9.41
C SER A 290 -3.41 -30.34 10.76
N GLU A 291 -2.48 -29.81 11.57
CA GLU A 291 -2.83 -29.17 12.84
C GLU A 291 -3.21 -27.68 12.69
N MET A 292 -2.99 -27.11 11.50
CA MET A 292 -3.34 -25.74 11.16
C MET A 292 -4.67 -25.65 10.40
N MET A 293 -5.22 -26.79 9.99
CA MET A 293 -6.50 -26.90 9.26
C MET A 293 -7.61 -27.25 10.26
N LEU A 294 -8.72 -26.47 10.22
CA LEU A 294 -9.90 -26.67 11.06
C LEU A 294 -11.02 -27.38 10.29
#